data_851aaa723a1929472647329a8e5e8dad
#
_entry.id   851aaa723a1929472647329a8e5e8dad
#
_cell.length_a   1.000
_cell.length_b   1.000
_cell.length_c   1.000
_cell.angle_alpha   90.00
_cell.angle_beta   90.00
_cell.angle_gamma   90.00
#
_symmetry.space_group_name_H-M   'P 1'
#
loop_
_entity.id
_entity.type
_entity.pdbx_description
1 polymer ?
#
loop_
_entity_poly.entity_id
_entity_poly.type
_entity_poly.pdbx_seq_one_letter_code
_entity_poly.pdbx_strand_id
1 'polypeptide(L)'
;MSDQSTEKPADAAPRSPHTPGDLAGSSDASLHETGQRSIQGWRWAVAYAAMLSTTLLFAIDNTIVANIQPSIINDFGHLELMSWIGTGFALGTMFILLWGKVYGVFNIKWVYIFNIFLFEAGSAVCGAAPNIQALIIGRVIAGIGGSGMYSGTLTYVSILTNQQEKPAYLAGSTVVWGIGSVLGPVVGGAFAASSATWRWGFYINLPIGAVFAPAYFLLFPSTDPNPTKTLAEKLRLVDWINAVIFLAGSACLTVALTFGGVVYSFHSGTIIALWTVTGVLLVAFIVLLKLHPLVSKENRLYPLHFFKKWILINMQLQVFLSSGIILAMTYFVPLYFQFIKGDGALEAGVRLLPLIMFMVAVSMLNGFLMPKYGLIPVWYIGGSALALIGSALMSQDLGMVLFLAISGSLFHNVAVDKVGNALPTASDTDIGNLIAGTSSAVFKALSEDEKAVVIPEIASAMKSIWAFFMAAAALSFVCACPLVKAKLGGKKIEPTAIA
;
A
#
# COMPACT_ATOMS: atom_id res chain seq x y z
N MET A 1 -19.97 87.09 -13.97
CA MET A 1 -19.36 86.56 -15.17
C MET A 1 -19.01 85.14 -14.84
N SER A 2 -19.93 84.18 -14.98
CA SER A 2 -20.28 83.33 -16.13
C SER A 2 -19.08 82.52 -16.63
N ASP A 3 -19.07 81.27 -16.33
CA ASP A 3 -19.34 80.32 -17.39
C ASP A 3 -19.72 78.92 -16.83
N GLN A 4 -20.85 78.41 -17.33
CA GLN A 4 -21.35 77.07 -17.11
C GLN A 4 -20.94 76.24 -18.32
N SER A 5 -20.24 75.13 -18.13
CA SER A 5 -20.08 74.11 -19.16
C SER A 5 -20.80 72.82 -18.71
N THR A 6 -21.85 72.53 -19.45
CA THR A 6 -22.74 71.38 -19.37
C THR A 6 -22.05 70.11 -19.82
N GLU A 7 -22.01 69.10 -18.97
CA GLU A 7 -21.61 67.74 -19.28
C GLU A 7 -22.82 66.93 -19.81
N LYS A 8 -22.61 66.31 -20.98
CA LYS A 8 -23.56 65.49 -21.72
C LYS A 8 -23.48 64.03 -21.23
N PRO A 9 -24.58 63.28 -21.02
CA PRO A 9 -24.50 61.89 -20.62
C PRO A 9 -24.09 61.00 -21.81
N ALA A 10 -23.20 60.03 -21.51
CA ALA A 10 -22.71 59.03 -22.46
C ALA A 10 -23.77 57.96 -22.72
N ASP A 11 -23.92 57.60 -23.97
CA ASP A 11 -24.83 56.58 -24.51
C ASP A 11 -24.53 55.19 -23.95
N ALA A 12 -25.61 54.50 -23.53
CA ALA A 12 -25.60 53.10 -23.14
C ALA A 12 -25.58 52.21 -24.39
N ALA A 13 -24.54 51.38 -24.52
CA ALA A 13 -24.46 50.35 -25.57
C ALA A 13 -25.48 49.23 -25.33
N PRO A 14 -26.09 48.63 -26.37
CA PRO A 14 -27.11 47.63 -26.26
C PRO A 14 -26.54 46.28 -25.79
N ARG A 15 -27.21 45.67 -24.78
CA ARG A 15 -26.94 44.30 -24.34
C ARG A 15 -27.37 43.30 -25.43
N SER A 16 -26.43 42.42 -25.85
CA SER A 16 -26.70 41.29 -26.72
C SER A 16 -27.55 40.22 -25.98
N PRO A 17 -28.44 39.50 -26.66
CA PRO A 17 -29.26 38.47 -26.02
C PRO A 17 -28.46 37.22 -25.68
N HIS A 18 -28.58 36.78 -24.43
CA HIS A 18 -28.03 35.51 -23.97
C HIS A 18 -28.68 34.32 -24.69
N THR A 19 -27.89 33.49 -25.33
CA THR A 19 -28.29 32.20 -25.89
C THR A 19 -28.51 31.17 -24.77
N PRO A 20 -29.50 30.27 -24.84
CA PRO A 20 -29.81 29.28 -23.77
C PRO A 20 -28.85 28.12 -23.63
N GLY A 21 -27.61 28.23 -24.13
CA GLY A 21 -26.59 27.17 -24.08
C GLY A 21 -25.61 27.28 -22.92
N ASP A 22 -25.49 28.41 -22.25
CA ASP A 22 -24.42 28.67 -21.28
C ASP A 22 -24.72 28.27 -19.82
N LEU A 23 -25.92 27.75 -19.55
CA LEU A 23 -26.34 27.44 -18.17
C LEU A 23 -25.94 26.05 -17.67
N ALA A 24 -25.47 25.16 -18.54
CA ALA A 24 -25.05 23.80 -18.11
C ALA A 24 -23.57 23.71 -17.70
N GLY A 25 -22.71 24.63 -18.13
CA GLY A 25 -21.28 24.64 -17.80
C GLY A 25 -20.92 25.44 -16.55
N SER A 26 -21.78 26.35 -16.11
CA SER A 26 -21.50 27.25 -14.98
C SER A 26 -21.86 26.66 -13.60
N SER A 27 -22.71 25.62 -13.55
CA SER A 27 -23.11 24.99 -12.28
C SER A 27 -22.01 24.10 -11.68
N ASP A 28 -21.19 23.43 -12.50
CA ASP A 28 -20.10 22.57 -11.98
C ASP A 28 -18.87 23.38 -11.54
N ALA A 29 -18.55 24.45 -12.21
CA ALA A 29 -17.48 25.35 -11.80
C ALA A 29 -17.79 26.12 -10.51
N SER A 30 -19.06 26.54 -10.33
CA SER A 30 -19.50 27.25 -9.13
C SER A 30 -19.62 26.33 -7.89
N LEU A 31 -19.83 25.03 -8.07
CA LEU A 31 -19.87 24.06 -6.96
C LEU A 31 -18.48 23.82 -6.34
N HIS A 32 -17.41 24.00 -7.11
CA HIS A 32 -16.05 23.94 -6.59
C HIS A 32 -15.64 25.17 -5.75
N GLU A 33 -16.20 26.34 -6.04
CA GLU A 33 -15.96 27.57 -5.27
C GLU A 33 -16.72 27.61 -3.94
N THR A 34 -17.86 26.93 -3.81
CA THR A 34 -18.69 26.94 -2.59
C THR A 34 -18.35 25.85 -1.59
N GLY A 35 -17.36 24.99 -1.86
CA GLY A 35 -16.95 23.90 -0.95
C GLY A 35 -18.02 22.81 -0.76
N GLN A 36 -19.06 22.79 -1.58
CA GLN A 36 -20.10 21.76 -1.53
C GLN A 36 -19.69 20.52 -2.33
N ARG A 37 -19.92 19.35 -1.74
CA ARG A 37 -19.66 18.06 -2.40
C ARG A 37 -20.67 17.84 -3.54
N SER A 38 -20.24 17.18 -4.61
CA SER A 38 -21.13 16.75 -5.70
C SER A 38 -22.13 15.68 -5.25
N ILE A 39 -21.82 14.94 -4.18
CA ILE A 39 -22.69 13.93 -3.56
C ILE A 39 -22.85 14.25 -2.09
N GLN A 40 -24.10 14.30 -1.60
CA GLN A 40 -24.44 14.67 -0.23
C GLN A 40 -25.34 13.64 0.45
N GLY A 41 -25.45 13.75 1.78
CA GLY A 41 -26.35 12.94 2.59
C GLY A 41 -26.04 11.45 2.55
N TRP A 42 -27.09 10.62 2.54
CA TRP A 42 -26.96 9.16 2.56
C TRP A 42 -26.22 8.59 1.34
N ARG A 43 -26.33 9.24 0.17
CA ARG A 43 -25.60 8.85 -1.04
C ARG A 43 -24.09 8.92 -0.85
N TRP A 44 -23.62 9.97 -0.17
CA TRP A 44 -22.21 10.07 0.21
C TRP A 44 -21.79 8.99 1.20
N ALA A 45 -22.61 8.73 2.22
CA ALA A 45 -22.31 7.69 3.21
C ALA A 45 -22.16 6.30 2.54
N VAL A 46 -23.07 5.94 1.63
CA VAL A 46 -22.99 4.67 0.89
C VAL A 46 -21.82 4.65 -0.07
N ALA A 47 -21.53 5.74 -0.79
CA ALA A 47 -20.38 5.83 -1.69
C ALA A 47 -19.05 5.70 -0.90
N TYR A 48 -18.96 6.37 0.24
CA TYR A 48 -17.78 6.25 1.09
C TYR A 48 -17.64 4.85 1.71
N ALA A 49 -18.72 4.24 2.18
CA ALA A 49 -18.72 2.84 2.65
C ALA A 49 -18.25 1.89 1.53
N ALA A 50 -18.69 2.12 0.29
CA ALA A 50 -18.22 1.36 -0.86
C ALA A 50 -16.73 1.58 -1.16
N MET A 51 -16.17 2.79 -0.99
CA MET A 51 -14.74 3.02 -1.07
C MET A 51 -13.98 2.31 0.07
N LEU A 52 -14.53 2.34 1.28
CA LEU A 52 -13.94 1.66 2.42
C LEU A 52 -13.97 0.14 2.27
N SER A 53 -15.01 -0.43 1.63
CA SER A 53 -15.07 -1.88 1.38
C SER A 53 -13.93 -2.34 0.46
N THR A 54 -13.60 -1.59 -0.60
CA THR A 54 -12.46 -1.93 -1.48
C THR A 54 -11.12 -1.82 -0.75
N THR A 55 -10.97 -0.84 0.15
CA THR A 55 -9.79 -0.72 1.01
C THR A 55 -9.69 -1.91 1.98
N LEU A 56 -10.83 -2.33 2.56
CA LEU A 56 -10.90 -3.49 3.44
C LEU A 56 -10.51 -4.78 2.71
N LEU A 57 -11.09 -5.03 1.54
CA LEU A 57 -10.79 -6.20 0.72
C LEU A 57 -9.31 -6.28 0.35
N PHE A 58 -8.73 -5.16 -0.09
CA PHE A 58 -7.31 -5.08 -0.41
C PHE A 58 -6.42 -5.35 0.82
N ALA A 59 -6.79 -4.84 2.00
CA ALA A 59 -6.04 -5.05 3.23
C ALA A 59 -6.14 -6.51 3.72
N ILE A 60 -7.34 -7.10 3.69
CA ILE A 60 -7.55 -8.51 4.03
C ILE A 60 -6.74 -9.41 3.09
N ASP A 61 -6.86 -9.21 1.78
CA ASP A 61 -6.21 -10.05 0.77
C ASP A 61 -4.68 -9.97 0.85
N ASN A 62 -4.14 -8.82 1.25
CA ASN A 62 -2.71 -8.63 1.48
C ASN A 62 -2.18 -9.45 2.66
N THR A 63 -2.98 -9.67 3.70
CA THR A 63 -2.53 -10.28 4.97
C THR A 63 -3.05 -11.70 5.21
N ILE A 64 -4.16 -12.10 4.57
CA ILE A 64 -4.80 -13.40 4.75
C ILE A 64 -3.87 -14.56 4.41
N VAL A 65 -3.00 -14.36 3.44
CA VAL A 65 -2.06 -15.36 2.92
C VAL A 65 -1.14 -15.89 4.02
N ALA A 66 -0.73 -15.05 4.97
CA ALA A 66 0.20 -15.44 6.02
C ALA A 66 -0.26 -16.70 6.79
N ASN A 67 -1.56 -16.83 7.04
CA ASN A 67 -2.11 -17.94 7.83
C ASN A 67 -2.67 -19.10 6.98
N ILE A 68 -2.95 -18.89 5.69
CA ILE A 68 -3.42 -19.96 4.79
C ILE A 68 -2.28 -20.66 4.04
N GLN A 69 -1.09 -20.06 4.03
CA GLN A 69 0.09 -20.58 3.33
C GLN A 69 0.41 -22.06 3.65
N PRO A 70 0.44 -22.50 4.90
CA PRO A 70 0.71 -23.92 5.22
C PRO A 70 -0.32 -24.88 4.60
N SER A 71 -1.60 -24.49 4.58
CA SER A 71 -2.66 -25.29 3.98
C SER A 71 -2.55 -25.37 2.46
N ILE A 72 -2.12 -24.28 1.79
CA ILE A 72 -1.85 -24.27 0.35
C ILE A 72 -0.71 -25.22 0.00
N ILE A 73 0.36 -25.23 0.81
CA ILE A 73 1.51 -26.11 0.58
C ILE A 73 1.13 -27.57 0.80
N ASN A 74 0.32 -27.86 1.81
CA ASN A 74 -0.16 -29.22 2.03
C ASN A 74 -0.98 -29.74 0.83
N ASP A 75 -1.73 -28.86 0.14
CA ASP A 75 -2.52 -29.25 -1.03
C ASP A 75 -1.67 -29.42 -2.30
N PHE A 76 -0.70 -28.53 -2.54
CA PHE A 76 0.06 -28.48 -3.78
C PHE A 76 1.48 -29.06 -3.70
N GLY A 77 2.07 -29.18 -2.51
CA GLY A 77 3.35 -29.85 -2.27
C GLY A 77 4.62 -29.10 -2.73
N HIS A 78 4.53 -27.85 -3.18
CA HIS A 78 5.64 -27.07 -3.76
C HIS A 78 6.15 -26.00 -2.77
N LEU A 79 6.95 -26.43 -1.78
CA LEU A 79 7.48 -25.53 -0.75
C LEU A 79 8.38 -24.44 -1.33
N GLU A 80 9.14 -24.73 -2.39
CA GLU A 80 10.04 -23.81 -3.08
C GLU A 80 9.31 -22.62 -3.73
N LEU A 81 8.01 -22.78 -4.04
CA LEU A 81 7.18 -21.71 -4.62
C LEU A 81 6.38 -20.92 -3.58
N MET A 82 6.47 -21.27 -2.31
CA MET A 82 5.74 -20.64 -1.22
C MET A 82 5.90 -19.11 -1.20
N SER A 83 7.14 -18.65 -1.30
CA SER A 83 7.45 -17.21 -1.27
C SER A 83 6.81 -16.45 -2.42
N TRP A 84 6.54 -17.13 -3.56
CA TRP A 84 5.89 -16.51 -4.72
C TRP A 84 4.43 -16.13 -4.47
N ILE A 85 3.75 -16.77 -3.53
CA ILE A 85 2.34 -16.46 -3.24
C ILE A 85 2.21 -15.02 -2.71
N GLY A 86 3.08 -14.63 -1.80
CA GLY A 86 3.15 -13.24 -1.31
C GLY A 86 3.80 -12.28 -2.30
N THR A 87 4.95 -12.69 -2.87
CA THR A 87 5.71 -11.89 -3.83
C THR A 87 4.90 -11.58 -5.10
N GLY A 88 4.11 -12.54 -5.59
CA GLY A 88 3.24 -12.33 -6.75
C GLY A 88 2.25 -11.18 -6.55
N PHE A 89 1.60 -11.13 -5.38
CA PHE A 89 0.73 -10.02 -5.02
C PHE A 89 1.48 -8.70 -4.91
N ALA A 90 2.63 -8.70 -4.23
CA ALA A 90 3.48 -7.52 -4.09
C ALA A 90 3.94 -6.96 -5.44
N LEU A 91 4.30 -7.83 -6.40
CA LEU A 91 4.63 -7.42 -7.77
C LEU A 91 3.44 -6.74 -8.46
N GLY A 92 2.23 -7.29 -8.28
CA GLY A 92 1.00 -6.64 -8.76
C GLY A 92 0.78 -5.26 -8.15
N THR A 93 1.08 -5.07 -6.87
CA THR A 93 0.88 -3.77 -6.20
C THR A 93 1.83 -2.68 -6.70
N MET A 94 2.96 -3.00 -7.33
CA MET A 94 3.86 -2.00 -7.94
C MET A 94 3.18 -1.18 -9.05
N PHE A 95 2.06 -1.65 -9.61
CA PHE A 95 1.26 -0.89 -10.57
C PHE A 95 0.65 0.40 -9.99
N ILE A 96 0.72 0.64 -8.68
CA ILE A 96 0.13 1.81 -8.03
C ILE A 96 0.61 3.13 -8.64
N LEU A 97 1.88 3.23 -9.05
CA LEU A 97 2.43 4.44 -9.70
C LEU A 97 1.79 4.67 -11.08
N LEU A 98 1.60 3.60 -11.85
CA LEU A 98 0.92 3.67 -13.15
C LEU A 98 -0.55 4.04 -12.98
N TRP A 99 -1.25 3.43 -12.02
CA TRP A 99 -2.66 3.76 -11.73
C TRP A 99 -2.84 5.22 -11.33
N GLY A 100 -1.93 5.78 -10.53
CA GLY A 100 -1.95 7.21 -10.20
C GLY A 100 -1.94 8.10 -11.45
N LYS A 101 -1.15 7.75 -12.47
CA LYS A 101 -1.14 8.46 -13.75
C LYS A 101 -2.40 8.20 -14.57
N VAL A 102 -2.86 6.97 -14.61
CA VAL A 102 -4.08 6.57 -15.35
C VAL A 102 -5.31 7.30 -14.80
N TYR A 103 -5.46 7.43 -13.49
CA TYR A 103 -6.52 8.22 -12.87
C TYR A 103 -6.47 9.71 -13.22
N GLY A 104 -5.29 10.27 -13.47
CA GLY A 104 -5.11 11.65 -13.93
C GLY A 104 -5.41 11.87 -15.42
N VAL A 105 -5.59 10.81 -16.20
CA VAL A 105 -5.78 10.89 -17.67
C VAL A 105 -7.15 10.40 -18.11
N PHE A 106 -7.63 9.30 -17.54
CA PHE A 106 -8.87 8.63 -17.94
C PHE A 106 -10.01 8.93 -16.98
N ASN A 107 -11.22 8.58 -17.40
CA ASN A 107 -12.40 8.69 -16.55
C ASN A 107 -12.26 7.83 -15.29
N ILE A 108 -12.27 8.48 -14.14
CA ILE A 108 -11.95 7.89 -12.83
C ILE A 108 -12.90 6.74 -12.50
N LYS A 109 -14.18 6.87 -12.81
CA LYS A 109 -15.20 5.85 -12.51
C LYS A 109 -14.89 4.53 -13.23
N TRP A 110 -14.63 4.59 -14.52
CA TRP A 110 -14.41 3.38 -15.30
C TRP A 110 -13.06 2.72 -14.97
N VAL A 111 -12.04 3.51 -14.68
CA VAL A 111 -10.75 2.99 -14.19
C VAL A 111 -10.93 2.28 -12.85
N TYR A 112 -11.72 2.86 -11.94
CA TYR A 112 -11.98 2.29 -10.62
C TYR A 112 -12.74 0.96 -10.73
N ILE A 113 -13.82 0.93 -11.51
CA ILE A 113 -14.62 -0.28 -11.76
C ILE A 113 -13.76 -1.36 -12.42
N PHE A 114 -12.91 -0.99 -13.39
CA PHE A 114 -11.98 -1.94 -14.03
C PHE A 114 -11.03 -2.57 -13.01
N ASN A 115 -10.49 -1.78 -12.08
CA ASN A 115 -9.60 -2.29 -11.04
C ASN A 115 -10.34 -3.21 -10.05
N ILE A 116 -11.60 -2.90 -9.69
CA ILE A 116 -12.42 -3.79 -8.88
C ILE A 116 -12.62 -5.12 -9.61
N PHE A 117 -13.02 -5.07 -10.88
CA PHE A 117 -13.19 -6.28 -11.69
C PHE A 117 -11.90 -7.11 -11.77
N LEU A 118 -10.76 -6.45 -11.96
CA LEU A 118 -9.47 -7.12 -12.04
C LEU A 118 -9.09 -7.79 -10.72
N PHE A 119 -9.37 -7.14 -9.58
CA PHE A 119 -9.14 -7.68 -8.25
C PHE A 119 -10.03 -8.91 -7.98
N GLU A 120 -11.32 -8.82 -8.29
CA GLU A 120 -12.28 -9.91 -8.12
C GLU A 120 -11.95 -11.10 -9.04
N ALA A 121 -11.57 -10.82 -10.29
CA ALA A 121 -11.13 -11.86 -11.22
C ALA A 121 -9.86 -12.57 -10.72
N GLY A 122 -8.87 -11.82 -10.20
CA GLY A 122 -7.69 -12.37 -9.56
C GLY A 122 -8.01 -13.22 -8.34
N SER A 123 -8.91 -12.76 -7.48
CA SER A 123 -9.40 -13.49 -6.30
C SER A 123 -10.12 -14.78 -6.70
N ALA A 124 -10.96 -14.74 -7.76
CA ALA A 124 -11.63 -15.93 -8.30
C ALA A 124 -10.62 -16.96 -8.84
N VAL A 125 -9.60 -16.50 -9.57
CA VAL A 125 -8.51 -17.37 -10.06
C VAL A 125 -7.75 -17.99 -8.90
N CYS A 126 -7.44 -17.22 -7.85
CA CYS A 126 -6.79 -17.75 -6.64
C CYS A 126 -7.62 -18.84 -5.95
N GLY A 127 -8.91 -18.59 -5.74
CA GLY A 127 -9.79 -19.55 -5.09
C GLY A 127 -10.01 -20.83 -5.94
N ALA A 128 -10.07 -20.69 -7.27
CA ALA A 128 -10.26 -21.81 -8.21
C ALA A 128 -8.94 -22.47 -8.63
N ALA A 129 -7.78 -22.02 -8.18
CA ALA A 129 -6.49 -22.48 -8.66
C ALA A 129 -6.34 -24.02 -8.57
N PRO A 130 -6.02 -24.69 -9.72
CA PRO A 130 -5.76 -26.12 -9.73
C PRO A 130 -4.32 -26.47 -9.35
N ASN A 131 -3.41 -25.50 -9.36
CA ASN A 131 -2.00 -25.63 -9.03
C ASN A 131 -1.44 -24.30 -8.50
N ILE A 132 -0.23 -24.34 -7.94
CA ILE A 132 0.41 -23.18 -7.33
C ILE A 132 0.75 -22.10 -8.35
N GLN A 133 1.06 -22.44 -9.61
CA GLN A 133 1.36 -21.49 -10.67
C GLN A 133 0.13 -20.63 -11.02
N ALA A 134 -1.05 -21.27 -11.15
CA ALA A 134 -2.31 -20.54 -11.35
C ALA A 134 -2.63 -19.61 -10.16
N LEU A 135 -2.36 -20.07 -8.95
CA LEU A 135 -2.50 -19.26 -7.74
C LEU A 135 -1.60 -18.03 -7.79
N ILE A 136 -0.32 -18.18 -8.15
CA ILE A 136 0.64 -17.07 -8.25
C ILE A 136 0.17 -16.05 -9.30
N ILE A 137 -0.30 -16.52 -10.47
CA ILE A 137 -0.84 -15.63 -11.52
C ILE A 137 -2.06 -14.87 -11.00
N GLY A 138 -2.98 -15.58 -10.33
CA GLY A 138 -4.15 -14.94 -9.68
C GLY A 138 -3.73 -13.87 -8.67
N ARG A 139 -2.70 -14.12 -7.88
CA ARG A 139 -2.13 -13.16 -6.92
C ARG A 139 -1.59 -11.91 -7.61
N VAL A 140 -0.86 -12.06 -8.73
CA VAL A 140 -0.37 -10.90 -9.50
C VAL A 140 -1.55 -10.07 -10.01
N ILE A 141 -2.57 -10.71 -10.60
CA ILE A 141 -3.76 -10.03 -11.13
C ILE A 141 -4.52 -9.31 -10.00
N ALA A 142 -4.74 -9.98 -8.86
CA ALA A 142 -5.37 -9.37 -7.69
C ALA A 142 -4.56 -8.19 -7.14
N GLY A 143 -3.23 -8.27 -7.11
CA GLY A 143 -2.36 -7.18 -6.70
C GLY A 143 -2.46 -5.96 -7.62
N ILE A 144 -2.51 -6.16 -8.94
CA ILE A 144 -2.71 -5.08 -9.93
C ILE A 144 -4.04 -4.37 -9.70
N GLY A 145 -5.15 -5.12 -9.59
CA GLY A 145 -6.47 -4.56 -9.32
C GLY A 145 -6.55 -3.89 -7.93
N GLY A 146 -6.04 -4.54 -6.91
CA GLY A 146 -6.04 -4.05 -5.52
C GLY A 146 -5.32 -2.72 -5.35
N SER A 147 -4.13 -2.57 -5.94
CA SER A 147 -3.38 -1.31 -5.93
C SER A 147 -4.13 -0.18 -6.65
N GLY A 148 -4.84 -0.52 -7.74
CA GLY A 148 -5.69 0.42 -8.47
C GLY A 148 -6.92 0.85 -7.65
N MET A 149 -7.59 -0.08 -6.97
CA MET A 149 -8.70 0.24 -6.06
C MET A 149 -8.24 1.18 -4.94
N TYR A 150 -7.12 0.89 -4.30
CA TYR A 150 -6.58 1.72 -3.22
C TYR A 150 -6.22 3.13 -3.71
N SER A 151 -5.48 3.24 -4.82
CA SER A 151 -5.17 4.53 -5.46
C SER A 151 -6.43 5.29 -5.86
N GLY A 152 -7.43 4.58 -6.40
CA GLY A 152 -8.72 5.15 -6.77
C GLY A 152 -9.52 5.66 -5.58
N THR A 153 -9.54 4.95 -4.45
CA THR A 153 -10.16 5.42 -3.20
C THR A 153 -9.53 6.74 -2.74
N LEU A 154 -8.20 6.82 -2.70
CA LEU A 154 -7.50 8.06 -2.33
C LEU A 154 -7.81 9.21 -3.31
N THR A 155 -7.92 8.90 -4.60
CA THR A 155 -8.27 9.87 -5.65
C THR A 155 -9.70 10.37 -5.47
N TYR A 156 -10.69 9.48 -5.28
CA TYR A 156 -12.07 9.88 -5.05
C TYR A 156 -12.25 10.70 -3.77
N VAL A 157 -11.66 10.27 -2.66
CA VAL A 157 -11.67 11.05 -1.42
C VAL A 157 -11.06 12.43 -1.67
N SER A 158 -9.97 12.51 -2.44
CA SER A 158 -9.31 13.80 -2.73
C SER A 158 -10.14 14.75 -3.58
N ILE A 159 -10.96 14.24 -4.50
CA ILE A 159 -11.80 15.04 -5.41
C ILE A 159 -13.14 15.38 -4.77
N LEU A 160 -13.75 14.46 -4.02
CA LEU A 160 -15.09 14.59 -3.49
C LEU A 160 -15.15 15.28 -2.12
N THR A 161 -14.02 15.52 -1.46
CA THR A 161 -13.95 16.17 -0.15
C THR A 161 -13.23 17.51 -0.21
N ASN A 162 -13.67 18.47 0.58
CA ASN A 162 -12.98 19.74 0.73
C ASN A 162 -11.68 19.60 1.55
N GLN A 163 -10.83 20.63 1.52
CA GLN A 163 -9.52 20.63 2.19
C GLN A 163 -9.60 20.39 3.70
N GLN A 164 -10.67 20.78 4.36
CA GLN A 164 -10.84 20.62 5.80
C GLN A 164 -11.30 19.21 6.18
N GLU A 165 -12.12 18.57 5.35
CA GLU A 165 -12.67 17.24 5.59
C GLU A 165 -11.74 16.11 5.11
N LYS A 166 -10.94 16.36 4.07
CA LYS A 166 -10.06 15.38 3.44
C LYS A 166 -9.22 14.56 4.43
N PRO A 167 -8.53 15.17 5.43
CA PRO A 167 -7.73 14.39 6.38
C PRO A 167 -8.55 13.40 7.19
N ALA A 168 -9.79 13.75 7.58
CA ALA A 168 -10.66 12.86 8.34
C ALA A 168 -11.10 11.64 7.51
N TYR A 169 -11.46 11.83 6.24
CA TYR A 169 -11.82 10.73 5.34
C TYR A 169 -10.61 9.85 4.98
N LEU A 170 -9.44 10.43 4.77
CA LEU A 170 -8.21 9.66 4.58
C LEU A 170 -7.84 8.86 5.83
N ALA A 171 -8.01 9.45 7.03
CA ALA A 171 -7.82 8.72 8.29
C ALA A 171 -8.78 7.53 8.41
N GLY A 172 -10.05 7.69 8.00
CA GLY A 172 -11.01 6.59 7.94
C GLY A 172 -10.56 5.44 7.03
N SER A 173 -9.96 5.73 5.88
CA SER A 173 -9.37 4.70 5.01
C SER A 173 -8.20 3.98 5.70
N THR A 174 -7.36 4.70 6.44
CA THR A 174 -6.26 4.10 7.22
C THR A 174 -6.78 3.19 8.33
N VAL A 175 -7.86 3.60 9.02
CA VAL A 175 -8.54 2.78 10.04
C VAL A 175 -9.02 1.45 9.46
N VAL A 176 -9.71 1.51 8.33
CA VAL A 176 -10.22 0.31 7.64
C VAL A 176 -9.08 -0.58 7.14
N TRP A 177 -8.00 0.02 6.64
CA TRP A 177 -6.79 -0.73 6.31
C TRP A 177 -6.24 -1.50 7.52
N GLY A 178 -6.13 -0.85 8.67
CA GLY A 178 -5.70 -1.47 9.91
C GLY A 178 -6.61 -2.64 10.33
N ILE A 179 -7.92 -2.43 10.31
CA ILE A 179 -8.91 -3.48 10.62
C ILE A 179 -8.74 -4.66 9.67
N GLY A 180 -8.64 -4.41 8.37
CA GLY A 180 -8.45 -5.44 7.36
C GLY A 180 -7.17 -6.25 7.56
N SER A 181 -6.09 -5.58 7.96
CA SER A 181 -4.79 -6.22 8.23
C SER A 181 -4.84 -7.22 9.39
N VAL A 182 -5.74 -7.00 10.39
CA VAL A 182 -5.97 -7.97 11.47
C VAL A 182 -6.96 -9.05 11.06
N LEU A 183 -8.04 -8.65 10.39
CA LEU A 183 -9.06 -9.60 9.98
C LEU A 183 -8.50 -10.64 9.01
N GLY A 184 -7.52 -10.27 8.16
CA GLY A 184 -6.90 -11.17 7.20
C GLY A 184 -6.39 -12.47 7.84
N PRO A 185 -5.42 -12.42 8.76
CA PRO A 185 -4.91 -13.60 9.44
C PRO A 185 -5.99 -14.38 10.23
N VAL A 186 -6.90 -13.68 10.91
CA VAL A 186 -7.98 -14.30 11.69
C VAL A 186 -8.94 -15.07 10.77
N VAL A 187 -9.43 -14.42 9.73
CA VAL A 187 -10.36 -15.00 8.75
C VAL A 187 -9.67 -16.12 7.96
N GLY A 188 -8.40 -15.91 7.56
CA GLY A 188 -7.61 -16.92 6.87
C GLY A 188 -7.39 -18.16 7.71
N GLY A 189 -7.01 -18.00 8.97
CA GLY A 189 -6.86 -19.10 9.91
C GLY A 189 -8.17 -19.87 10.15
N ALA A 190 -9.28 -19.14 10.29
CA ALA A 190 -10.61 -19.75 10.46
C ALA A 190 -11.02 -20.57 9.23
N PHE A 191 -10.81 -20.07 8.02
CA PHE A 191 -11.09 -20.82 6.79
C PHE A 191 -10.16 -22.03 6.62
N ALA A 192 -8.87 -21.87 6.89
CA ALA A 192 -7.90 -22.96 6.79
C ALA A 192 -8.21 -24.11 7.75
N ALA A 193 -8.80 -23.82 8.91
CA ALA A 193 -9.20 -24.81 9.90
C ALA A 193 -10.61 -25.39 9.67
N SER A 194 -11.40 -24.84 8.75
CA SER A 194 -12.78 -25.22 8.49
C SER A 194 -12.92 -26.13 7.27
N SER A 195 -14.12 -26.75 7.10
CA SER A 195 -14.49 -27.49 5.89
C SER A 195 -14.56 -26.62 4.63
N ALA A 196 -14.62 -25.29 4.77
CA ALA A 196 -14.62 -24.36 3.65
C ALA A 196 -13.26 -24.26 2.93
N THR A 197 -12.18 -24.73 3.56
CA THR A 197 -10.79 -24.72 3.07
C THR A 197 -10.18 -23.33 2.89
N TRP A 198 -8.87 -23.26 2.68
CA TRP A 198 -8.13 -22.03 2.42
C TRP A 198 -8.62 -21.25 1.19
N ARG A 199 -9.30 -21.89 0.25
CA ARG A 199 -9.84 -21.30 -0.98
C ARG A 199 -10.85 -20.18 -0.71
N TRP A 200 -11.63 -20.32 0.36
CA TRP A 200 -12.56 -19.28 0.80
C TRP A 200 -11.86 -18.02 1.31
N GLY A 201 -10.60 -18.11 1.68
CA GLY A 201 -9.80 -16.93 1.95
C GLY A 201 -9.73 -15.95 0.76
N PHE A 202 -9.81 -16.46 -0.47
CA PHE A 202 -9.88 -15.64 -1.68
C PHE A 202 -11.33 -15.42 -2.16
N TYR A 203 -12.18 -16.43 -2.08
CA TYR A 203 -13.57 -16.32 -2.53
C TYR A 203 -14.39 -15.32 -1.72
N ILE A 204 -14.03 -15.00 -0.47
CA ILE A 204 -14.77 -14.04 0.37
C ILE A 204 -14.82 -12.64 -0.25
N ASN A 205 -13.87 -12.29 -1.12
CA ASN A 205 -13.86 -11.02 -1.82
C ASN A 205 -15.07 -10.87 -2.74
N LEU A 206 -15.44 -11.91 -3.47
CA LEU A 206 -16.51 -11.92 -4.47
C LEU A 206 -17.89 -11.51 -3.91
N PRO A 207 -18.42 -12.12 -2.84
CA PRO A 207 -19.70 -11.71 -2.28
C PRO A 207 -19.67 -10.28 -1.72
N ILE A 208 -18.58 -9.84 -1.13
CA ILE A 208 -18.45 -8.48 -0.62
C ILE A 208 -18.44 -7.48 -1.79
N GLY A 209 -17.66 -7.74 -2.84
CA GLY A 209 -17.66 -6.94 -4.07
C GLY A 209 -19.04 -6.88 -4.72
N ALA A 210 -19.75 -8.00 -4.80
CA ALA A 210 -21.11 -8.07 -5.35
C ALA A 210 -22.12 -7.22 -4.57
N VAL A 211 -22.05 -7.22 -3.23
CA VAL A 211 -22.93 -6.39 -2.37
C VAL A 211 -22.74 -4.91 -2.65
N PHE A 212 -21.52 -4.45 -2.86
CA PHE A 212 -21.22 -3.04 -3.13
C PHE A 212 -21.26 -2.68 -4.62
N ALA A 213 -21.36 -3.66 -5.53
CA ALA A 213 -21.40 -3.41 -6.98
C ALA A 213 -22.45 -2.35 -7.40
N PRO A 214 -23.70 -2.37 -6.90
CA PRO A 214 -24.67 -1.31 -7.23
C PRO A 214 -24.18 0.09 -6.85
N ALA A 215 -23.48 0.25 -5.73
CA ALA A 215 -22.93 1.54 -5.31
C ALA A 215 -21.82 2.01 -6.25
N TYR A 216 -20.93 1.13 -6.70
CA TYR A 216 -19.87 1.48 -7.66
C TYR A 216 -20.42 1.96 -9.00
N PHE A 217 -21.48 1.31 -9.51
CA PHE A 217 -22.07 1.66 -10.79
C PHE A 217 -22.98 2.88 -10.72
N LEU A 218 -23.76 3.04 -9.65
CA LEU A 218 -24.84 4.05 -9.57
C LEU A 218 -24.44 5.32 -8.84
N LEU A 219 -23.62 5.24 -7.79
CA LEU A 219 -23.33 6.38 -6.93
C LEU A 219 -22.03 7.09 -7.25
N PHE A 220 -21.07 6.42 -7.86
CA PHE A 220 -19.78 7.04 -8.15
C PHE A 220 -19.88 8.01 -9.30
N PRO A 221 -19.44 9.28 -9.12
CA PRO A 221 -19.49 10.27 -10.18
C PRO A 221 -18.53 9.93 -11.30
N SER A 222 -18.98 10.16 -12.52
CA SER A 222 -18.18 9.99 -13.73
C SER A 222 -17.42 11.28 -13.97
N THR A 223 -16.18 11.34 -13.48
CA THR A 223 -15.29 12.48 -13.67
C THR A 223 -14.19 12.10 -14.65
N ASP A 224 -14.09 12.86 -15.73
CA ASP A 224 -13.07 12.69 -16.77
C ASP A 224 -12.14 13.91 -16.75
N PRO A 225 -10.85 13.76 -16.38
CA PRO A 225 -9.90 14.87 -16.38
C PRO A 225 -9.60 15.45 -17.78
N ASN A 226 -9.86 14.69 -18.83
CA ASN A 226 -9.62 15.09 -20.22
C ASN A 226 -10.80 14.75 -21.13
N PRO A 227 -11.97 15.38 -20.94
CA PRO A 227 -13.20 14.98 -21.64
C PRO A 227 -13.16 15.20 -23.17
N THR A 228 -12.32 16.13 -23.64
CA THR A 228 -12.21 16.49 -25.06
C THR A 228 -11.25 15.57 -25.85
N LYS A 229 -10.45 14.75 -25.17
CA LYS A 229 -9.43 13.91 -25.82
C LYS A 229 -9.98 12.53 -26.15
N THR A 230 -9.62 12.02 -27.32
CA THR A 230 -9.91 10.67 -27.75
C THR A 230 -9.12 9.63 -26.95
N LEU A 231 -9.55 8.36 -26.99
CA LEU A 231 -8.85 7.26 -26.28
C LEU A 231 -7.39 7.15 -26.74
N ALA A 232 -7.12 7.31 -28.03
CA ALA A 232 -5.77 7.24 -28.58
C ALA A 232 -4.88 8.38 -28.08
N GLU A 233 -5.43 9.59 -27.97
CA GLU A 233 -4.71 10.74 -27.40
C GLU A 233 -4.46 10.54 -25.90
N LYS A 234 -5.42 10.02 -25.14
CA LYS A 234 -5.25 9.71 -23.72
C LYS A 234 -4.15 8.66 -23.48
N LEU A 235 -4.10 7.62 -24.30
CA LEU A 235 -3.04 6.60 -24.22
C LEU A 235 -1.64 7.19 -24.47
N ARG A 236 -1.52 8.22 -25.32
CA ARG A 236 -0.25 8.94 -25.56
C ARG A 236 0.16 9.86 -24.41
N LEU A 237 -0.75 10.22 -23.50
CA LEU A 237 -0.44 11.00 -22.30
C LEU A 237 0.18 10.17 -21.18
N VAL A 238 0.11 8.85 -21.26
CA VAL A 238 0.71 7.95 -20.28
C VAL A 238 2.15 7.63 -20.68
N ASP A 239 3.06 7.76 -19.75
CA ASP A 239 4.50 7.49 -19.93
C ASP A 239 4.76 5.98 -19.81
N TRP A 240 4.42 5.25 -20.87
CA TRP A 240 4.50 3.78 -20.90
C TRP A 240 5.94 3.28 -20.78
N ILE A 241 6.92 3.98 -21.34
CA ILE A 241 8.32 3.57 -21.29
C ILE A 241 8.80 3.56 -19.84
N ASN A 242 8.61 4.68 -19.12
CA ASN A 242 8.99 4.75 -17.73
C ASN A 242 8.15 3.82 -16.86
N ALA A 243 6.87 3.59 -17.20
CA ALA A 243 6.03 2.62 -16.48
C ALA A 243 6.59 1.19 -16.60
N VAL A 244 6.93 0.73 -17.80
CA VAL A 244 7.51 -0.61 -18.03
C VAL A 244 8.85 -0.74 -17.34
N ILE A 245 9.74 0.25 -17.45
CA ILE A 245 11.06 0.23 -16.81
C ILE A 245 10.93 0.20 -15.29
N PHE A 246 10.02 1.00 -14.72
CA PHE A 246 9.74 1.01 -13.29
C PHE A 246 9.23 -0.35 -12.81
N LEU A 247 8.24 -0.92 -13.50
CA LEU A 247 7.67 -2.22 -13.15
C LEU A 247 8.70 -3.34 -13.26
N ALA A 248 9.46 -3.38 -14.35
CA ALA A 248 10.51 -4.38 -14.55
C ALA A 248 11.62 -4.25 -13.50
N GLY A 249 12.08 -3.02 -13.22
CA GLY A 249 13.12 -2.75 -12.22
C GLY A 249 12.64 -3.10 -10.80
N SER A 250 11.41 -2.74 -10.45
CA SER A 250 10.80 -3.09 -9.17
C SER A 250 10.60 -4.61 -9.04
N ALA A 251 10.22 -5.29 -10.11
CA ALA A 251 10.08 -6.73 -10.12
C ALA A 251 11.44 -7.43 -9.90
N CYS A 252 12.47 -7.03 -10.64
CA CYS A 252 13.82 -7.58 -10.47
C CYS A 252 14.35 -7.34 -9.06
N LEU A 253 14.16 -6.14 -8.51
CA LEU A 253 14.55 -5.81 -7.14
C LEU A 253 13.82 -6.68 -6.11
N THR A 254 12.49 -6.80 -6.22
CA THR A 254 11.68 -7.58 -5.28
C THR A 254 12.08 -9.06 -5.33
N VAL A 255 12.24 -9.62 -6.53
CA VAL A 255 12.67 -11.01 -6.69
C VAL A 255 14.09 -11.22 -6.14
N ALA A 256 15.03 -10.31 -6.43
CA ALA A 256 16.40 -10.40 -5.91
C ALA A 256 16.45 -10.36 -4.37
N LEU A 257 15.62 -9.51 -3.75
CA LEU A 257 15.54 -9.41 -2.29
C LEU A 257 14.83 -10.60 -1.64
N THR A 258 13.75 -11.10 -2.26
CA THR A 258 12.93 -12.18 -1.68
C THR A 258 13.61 -13.54 -1.80
N PHE A 259 14.31 -13.80 -2.92
CA PHE A 259 14.91 -15.10 -3.19
C PHE A 259 16.41 -15.16 -2.92
N GLY A 260 17.08 -13.99 -2.79
CA GLY A 260 18.49 -13.91 -2.45
C GLY A 260 18.75 -14.43 -1.04
N GLY A 261 19.63 -15.43 -0.93
CA GLY A 261 19.97 -16.07 0.32
C GLY A 261 18.93 -17.07 0.85
N VAL A 262 17.75 -17.16 0.24
CA VAL A 262 16.68 -18.09 0.63
C VAL A 262 16.56 -19.23 -0.38
N VAL A 263 16.31 -18.89 -1.66
CA VAL A 263 16.14 -19.88 -2.75
C VAL A 263 17.44 -20.00 -3.57
N TYR A 264 18.11 -18.87 -3.80
CA TYR A 264 19.36 -18.79 -4.55
C TYR A 264 20.44 -18.13 -3.70
N SER A 265 21.66 -18.70 -3.68
CA SER A 265 22.80 -18.05 -3.06
C SER A 265 23.02 -16.63 -3.62
N PHE A 266 23.42 -15.67 -2.78
CA PHE A 266 23.78 -14.31 -3.23
C PHE A 266 24.87 -14.30 -4.30
N HIS A 267 25.73 -15.31 -4.34
CA HIS A 267 26.79 -15.48 -5.34
C HIS A 267 26.30 -16.17 -6.63
N SER A 268 25.03 -16.57 -6.70
CA SER A 268 24.48 -17.19 -7.90
C SER A 268 24.42 -16.20 -9.06
N GLY A 269 24.69 -16.67 -10.28
CA GLY A 269 24.57 -15.82 -11.48
C GLY A 269 23.19 -15.21 -11.65
N THR A 270 22.12 -15.88 -11.21
CA THR A 270 20.74 -15.40 -11.26
C THR A 270 20.56 -14.16 -10.38
N ILE A 271 21.01 -14.18 -9.13
CA ILE A 271 20.89 -13.05 -8.20
C ILE A 271 21.77 -11.88 -8.64
N ILE A 272 23.02 -12.16 -9.07
CA ILE A 272 23.91 -11.13 -9.62
C ILE A 272 23.29 -10.46 -10.85
N ALA A 273 22.70 -11.24 -11.76
CA ALA A 273 22.00 -10.69 -12.94
C ALA A 273 20.80 -9.82 -12.55
N LEU A 274 19.98 -10.25 -11.57
CA LEU A 274 18.84 -9.48 -11.09
C LEU A 274 19.27 -8.14 -10.48
N TRP A 275 20.32 -8.10 -9.66
CA TRP A 275 20.87 -6.87 -9.11
C TRP A 275 21.45 -5.96 -10.19
N THR A 276 22.15 -6.51 -11.16
CA THR A 276 22.70 -5.75 -12.29
C THR A 276 21.59 -5.14 -13.13
N VAL A 277 20.58 -5.93 -13.50
CA VAL A 277 19.42 -5.46 -14.26
C VAL A 277 18.67 -4.38 -13.48
N THR A 278 18.44 -4.57 -12.17
CA THR A 278 17.82 -3.56 -11.30
C THR A 278 18.60 -2.25 -11.34
N GLY A 279 19.91 -2.29 -11.19
CA GLY A 279 20.77 -1.08 -11.27
C GLY A 279 20.69 -0.39 -12.62
N VAL A 280 20.76 -1.13 -13.71
CA VAL A 280 20.64 -0.60 -15.08
C VAL A 280 19.26 0.03 -15.30
N LEU A 281 18.18 -0.65 -14.91
CA LEU A 281 16.81 -0.14 -15.06
C LEU A 281 16.57 1.08 -14.19
N LEU A 282 17.13 1.15 -12.98
CA LEU A 282 17.04 2.33 -12.12
C LEU A 282 17.73 3.55 -12.78
N VAL A 283 18.94 3.38 -13.31
CA VAL A 283 19.64 4.44 -14.03
C VAL A 283 18.85 4.86 -15.28
N ALA A 284 18.37 3.89 -16.06
CA ALA A 284 17.54 4.15 -17.24
C ALA A 284 16.27 4.91 -16.88
N PHE A 285 15.57 4.53 -15.80
CA PHE A 285 14.39 5.22 -15.30
C PHE A 285 14.68 6.70 -14.99
N ILE A 286 15.74 6.97 -14.23
CA ILE A 286 16.12 8.35 -13.86
C ILE A 286 16.47 9.17 -15.11
N VAL A 287 17.25 8.59 -16.04
CA VAL A 287 17.66 9.26 -17.28
C VAL A 287 16.45 9.55 -18.16
N LEU A 288 15.56 8.60 -18.38
CA LEU A 288 14.39 8.76 -19.23
C LEU A 288 13.33 9.68 -18.61
N LEU A 289 13.17 9.68 -17.29
CA LEU A 289 12.37 10.69 -16.60
C LEU A 289 12.90 12.10 -16.81
N LYS A 290 14.24 12.27 -16.93
CA LYS A 290 14.85 13.56 -17.18
C LYS A 290 14.73 13.98 -18.65
N LEU A 291 14.95 13.05 -19.58
CA LEU A 291 14.92 13.29 -21.04
C LEU A 291 13.49 13.35 -21.59
N HIS A 292 12.56 12.58 -21.02
CA HIS A 292 11.13 12.42 -21.40
C HIS A 292 10.87 12.41 -22.94
N PRO A 293 11.42 11.43 -23.67
CA PRO A 293 11.49 11.49 -25.13
C PRO A 293 10.13 11.44 -25.84
N LEU A 294 9.10 10.84 -25.22
CA LEU A 294 7.78 10.61 -25.84
C LEU A 294 6.62 11.36 -25.19
N VAL A 295 6.83 11.96 -24.03
CA VAL A 295 5.77 12.64 -23.27
C VAL A 295 6.21 14.04 -22.86
N SER A 296 5.26 14.95 -22.66
CA SER A 296 5.54 16.29 -22.15
C SER A 296 6.02 16.24 -20.69
N LYS A 297 6.68 17.31 -20.23
CA LYS A 297 7.17 17.44 -18.84
C LYS A 297 6.08 17.19 -17.80
N GLU A 298 4.86 17.57 -18.08
CA GLU A 298 3.69 17.43 -17.20
C GLU A 298 3.14 16.00 -17.16
N ASN A 299 3.40 15.24 -18.23
CA ASN A 299 2.90 13.89 -18.40
C ASN A 299 3.88 12.80 -17.99
N ARG A 300 5.02 13.14 -17.41
CA ARG A 300 5.96 12.16 -16.82
C ARG A 300 5.27 11.28 -15.79
N LEU A 301 5.69 10.04 -15.73
CA LEU A 301 5.18 9.09 -14.75
C LEU A 301 5.40 9.59 -13.31
N TYR A 302 6.57 10.17 -13.05
CA TYR A 302 6.91 10.76 -11.75
C TYR A 302 7.34 12.23 -11.90
N PRO A 303 6.74 13.16 -11.14
CA PRO A 303 7.03 14.59 -11.24
C PRO A 303 8.35 14.96 -10.55
N LEU A 304 9.43 15.12 -11.34
CA LEU A 304 10.78 15.39 -10.83
C LEU A 304 10.91 16.67 -9.98
N HIS A 305 9.93 17.59 -10.04
CA HIS A 305 9.95 18.78 -9.18
C HIS A 305 9.81 18.45 -7.70
N PHE A 306 9.30 17.27 -7.34
CA PHE A 306 9.24 16.80 -5.95
C PHE A 306 10.64 16.60 -5.37
N PHE A 307 11.61 16.18 -6.17
CA PHE A 307 13.01 16.05 -5.72
C PHE A 307 13.73 17.41 -5.56
N LYS A 308 13.15 18.51 -6.01
CA LYS A 308 13.73 19.84 -5.80
C LYS A 308 13.40 20.44 -4.42
N LYS A 309 12.38 19.94 -3.74
CA LYS A 309 11.93 20.42 -2.45
C LYS A 309 12.32 19.40 -1.37
N TRP A 310 13.33 19.74 -0.57
CA TRP A 310 13.83 18.87 0.52
C TRP A 310 12.71 18.32 1.42
N ILE A 311 11.71 19.15 1.73
CA ILE A 311 10.59 18.74 2.57
C ILE A 311 9.79 17.57 1.96
N LEU A 312 9.58 17.57 0.62
CA LEU A 312 8.85 16.50 -0.06
C LEU A 312 9.68 15.21 -0.13
N ILE A 313 10.99 15.31 -0.33
CA ILE A 313 11.90 14.15 -0.27
C ILE A 313 11.86 13.53 1.11
N ASN A 314 11.98 14.37 2.16
CA ASN A 314 11.94 13.92 3.54
C ASN A 314 10.60 13.22 3.87
N MET A 315 9.46 13.82 3.49
CA MET A 315 8.15 13.21 3.71
C MET A 315 8.00 11.86 3.01
N GLN A 316 8.51 11.72 1.77
CA GLN A 316 8.49 10.44 1.06
C GLN A 316 9.35 9.39 1.76
N LEU A 317 10.55 9.77 2.22
CA LEU A 317 11.41 8.89 2.98
C LEU A 317 10.76 8.45 4.30
N GLN A 318 10.10 9.37 5.00
CA GLN A 318 9.36 9.07 6.23
C GLN A 318 8.23 8.06 5.98
N VAL A 319 7.43 8.27 4.94
CA VAL A 319 6.36 7.33 4.56
C VAL A 319 6.94 5.97 4.19
N PHE A 320 8.03 5.93 3.41
CA PHE A 320 8.71 4.69 3.04
C PHE A 320 9.17 3.89 4.27
N LEU A 321 9.89 4.54 5.20
CA LEU A 321 10.39 3.90 6.40
C LEU A 321 9.26 3.45 7.35
N SER A 322 8.26 4.32 7.57
CA SER A 322 7.15 4.01 8.47
C SER A 322 6.26 2.89 7.94
N SER A 323 5.95 2.90 6.64
CA SER A 323 5.15 1.84 6.00
C SER A 323 5.89 0.50 6.03
N GLY A 324 7.21 0.52 5.83
CA GLY A 324 8.05 -0.66 5.98
C GLY A 324 7.93 -1.27 7.38
N ILE A 325 8.12 -0.46 8.42
CA ILE A 325 8.02 -0.90 9.82
C ILE A 325 6.61 -1.45 10.14
N ILE A 326 5.54 -0.73 9.76
CA ILE A 326 4.15 -1.12 10.07
C ILE A 326 3.80 -2.46 9.45
N LEU A 327 4.03 -2.61 8.15
CA LEU A 327 3.71 -3.85 7.45
C LEU A 327 4.51 -5.02 8.00
N ALA A 328 5.71 -4.74 8.41
CA ALA A 328 6.61 -5.60 9.09
C ALA A 328 6.07 -6.16 10.40
N MET A 329 5.70 -5.28 11.28
CA MET A 329 5.14 -5.67 12.57
C MET A 329 3.90 -6.55 12.41
N THR A 330 3.05 -6.22 11.45
CA THR A 330 1.83 -7.00 11.17
C THR A 330 2.12 -8.48 10.86
N TYR A 331 3.29 -8.77 10.33
CA TYR A 331 3.66 -10.14 9.92
C TYR A 331 4.43 -10.90 11.00
N PHE A 332 5.45 -10.29 11.63
CA PHE A 332 6.33 -10.98 12.57
C PHE A 332 5.79 -11.02 14.01
N VAL A 333 4.89 -10.10 14.42
CA VAL A 333 4.28 -10.18 15.75
C VAL A 333 3.51 -11.49 15.93
N PRO A 334 2.63 -11.90 15.00
CA PRO A 334 1.99 -13.22 15.14
C PRO A 334 2.99 -14.36 15.12
N LEU A 335 4.01 -14.29 14.27
CA LEU A 335 5.01 -15.35 14.18
C LEU A 335 5.79 -15.49 15.48
N TYR A 336 6.16 -14.37 16.12
CA TYR A 336 6.79 -14.38 17.45
C TYR A 336 5.92 -15.09 18.49
N PHE A 337 4.64 -14.72 18.58
CA PHE A 337 3.73 -15.32 19.57
C PHE A 337 3.52 -16.80 19.29
N GLN A 338 3.48 -17.22 18.02
CA GLN A 338 3.41 -18.63 17.68
C GLN A 338 4.66 -19.40 18.10
N PHE A 339 5.86 -18.90 17.80
CA PHE A 339 7.12 -19.61 18.13
C PHE A 339 7.50 -19.54 19.60
N ILE A 340 7.40 -18.35 20.21
CA ILE A 340 7.98 -18.12 21.56
C ILE A 340 6.93 -18.40 22.65
N LYS A 341 5.64 -18.13 22.39
CA LYS A 341 4.57 -18.36 23.36
C LYS A 341 3.79 -19.63 23.11
N GLY A 342 3.98 -20.28 21.95
CA GLY A 342 3.25 -21.46 21.55
C GLY A 342 1.78 -21.20 21.22
N ASP A 343 1.41 -19.93 20.96
CA ASP A 343 0.04 -19.54 20.65
C ASP A 343 -0.43 -20.18 19.33
N GLY A 344 -1.70 -20.51 19.23
CA GLY A 344 -2.34 -20.88 17.97
C GLY A 344 -2.38 -19.69 17.00
N ALA A 345 -2.57 -19.96 15.69
CA ALA A 345 -2.62 -18.91 14.66
C ALA A 345 -3.69 -17.84 14.93
N LEU A 346 -4.84 -18.22 15.47
CA LEU A 346 -5.91 -17.31 15.85
C LEU A 346 -5.50 -16.43 17.06
N GLU A 347 -4.94 -17.04 18.10
CA GLU A 347 -4.52 -16.31 19.31
C GLU A 347 -3.40 -15.32 19.00
N ALA A 348 -2.42 -15.72 18.22
CA ALA A 348 -1.34 -14.87 17.74
C ALA A 348 -1.88 -13.68 16.91
N GLY A 349 -2.91 -13.90 16.09
CA GLY A 349 -3.61 -12.82 15.37
C GLY A 349 -4.32 -11.85 16.31
N VAL A 350 -4.98 -12.34 17.35
CA VAL A 350 -5.66 -11.51 18.37
C VAL A 350 -4.64 -10.62 19.13
N ARG A 351 -3.42 -11.09 19.34
CA ARG A 351 -2.36 -10.30 20.00
C ARG A 351 -1.87 -9.10 19.16
N LEU A 352 -2.23 -9.00 17.88
CA LEU A 352 -2.04 -7.80 17.08
C LEU A 352 -3.05 -6.68 17.40
N LEU A 353 -4.19 -6.99 18.02
CA LEU A 353 -5.25 -6.01 18.27
C LEU A 353 -4.75 -4.75 19.00
N PRO A 354 -3.92 -4.82 20.06
CA PRO A 354 -3.41 -3.62 20.74
C PRO A 354 -2.64 -2.68 19.78
N LEU A 355 -1.79 -3.24 18.91
CA LEU A 355 -1.05 -2.46 17.91
C LEU A 355 -2.01 -1.71 16.97
N ILE A 356 -3.03 -2.39 16.49
CA ILE A 356 -3.98 -1.84 15.53
C ILE A 356 -4.93 -0.86 16.19
N MET A 357 -5.43 -1.16 17.40
CA MET A 357 -6.26 -0.22 18.16
C MET A 357 -5.51 1.10 18.41
N PHE A 358 -4.22 1.02 18.76
CA PHE A 358 -3.38 2.20 18.92
C PHE A 358 -3.20 2.96 17.59
N MET A 359 -2.91 2.25 16.49
CA MET A 359 -2.77 2.85 15.16
C MET A 359 -4.08 3.54 14.71
N VAL A 360 -5.22 2.90 14.93
CA VAL A 360 -6.56 3.46 14.64
C VAL A 360 -6.80 4.72 15.47
N ALA A 361 -6.57 4.66 16.78
CA ALA A 361 -6.78 5.80 17.69
C ALA A 361 -5.92 7.00 17.28
N VAL A 362 -4.63 6.78 17.01
CA VAL A 362 -3.71 7.84 16.58
C VAL A 362 -4.07 8.38 15.19
N SER A 363 -4.50 7.53 14.24
CA SER A 363 -4.96 7.98 12.92
C SER A 363 -6.20 8.86 13.01
N MET A 364 -7.18 8.48 13.82
CA MET A 364 -8.38 9.29 14.06
C MET A 364 -8.01 10.63 14.72
N LEU A 365 -7.18 10.59 15.77
CA LEU A 365 -6.71 11.79 16.45
C LEU A 365 -5.99 12.74 15.48
N ASN A 366 -5.11 12.22 14.64
CA ASN A 366 -4.44 12.99 13.58
C ASN A 366 -5.44 13.58 12.58
N GLY A 367 -6.41 12.80 12.12
CA GLY A 367 -7.46 13.25 11.19
C GLY A 367 -8.24 14.45 11.71
N PHE A 368 -8.50 14.52 13.03
CA PHE A 368 -9.20 15.63 13.66
C PHE A 368 -8.29 16.82 14.05
N LEU A 369 -7.09 16.55 14.56
CA LEU A 369 -6.19 17.59 15.08
C LEU A 369 -5.39 18.28 13.97
N MET A 370 -5.01 17.55 12.92
CA MET A 370 -4.18 18.10 11.85
C MET A 370 -4.84 19.27 11.11
N PRO A 371 -6.13 19.21 10.72
CA PRO A 371 -6.81 20.35 10.08
C PRO A 371 -6.93 21.56 11.03
N LYS A 372 -7.06 21.32 12.35
CA LYS A 372 -7.27 22.36 13.34
C LYS A 372 -5.99 23.10 13.70
N TYR A 373 -4.88 22.42 13.86
CA TYR A 373 -3.63 22.97 14.38
C TYR A 373 -2.49 23.07 13.35
N GLY A 374 -2.56 22.36 12.23
CA GLY A 374 -1.53 22.39 11.17
C GLY A 374 -0.15 21.91 11.59
N LEU A 375 -0.03 21.19 12.69
CA LEU A 375 1.25 20.81 13.33
C LEU A 375 1.83 19.53 12.68
N ILE A 376 2.08 19.55 11.38
CA ILE A 376 2.66 18.40 10.65
C ILE A 376 3.96 17.90 11.28
N PRO A 377 4.96 18.77 11.64
CA PRO A 377 6.21 18.29 12.22
C PRO A 377 6.04 17.50 13.51
N VAL A 378 5.08 17.86 14.36
CA VAL A 378 4.83 17.18 15.63
C VAL A 378 4.43 15.73 15.41
N TRP A 379 3.59 15.45 14.41
CA TRP A 379 3.17 14.10 14.08
C TRP A 379 4.32 13.23 13.54
N TYR A 380 5.16 13.79 12.66
CA TYR A 380 6.31 13.06 12.13
C TYR A 380 7.38 12.79 13.19
N ILE A 381 7.71 13.78 14.01
CA ILE A 381 8.73 13.63 15.06
C ILE A 381 8.21 12.73 16.18
N GLY A 382 6.99 12.98 16.67
CA GLY A 382 6.37 12.17 17.71
C GLY A 382 6.18 10.73 17.27
N GLY A 383 5.67 10.51 16.07
CA GLY A 383 5.50 9.18 15.49
C GLY A 383 6.83 8.44 15.31
N SER A 384 7.87 9.11 14.78
CA SER A 384 9.20 8.52 14.63
C SER A 384 9.88 8.22 15.97
N ALA A 385 9.69 9.07 16.98
CA ALA A 385 10.20 8.83 18.33
C ALA A 385 9.50 7.63 18.97
N LEU A 386 8.17 7.54 18.87
CA LEU A 386 7.41 6.39 19.36
C LEU A 386 7.78 5.10 18.63
N ALA A 387 7.98 5.16 17.30
CA ALA A 387 8.43 4.02 16.51
C ALA A 387 9.83 3.57 16.94
N LEU A 388 10.74 4.50 17.21
CA LEU A 388 12.08 4.20 17.72
C LEU A 388 12.02 3.54 19.11
N ILE A 389 11.25 4.11 20.03
CA ILE A 389 11.05 3.55 21.38
C ILE A 389 10.40 2.18 21.28
N GLY A 390 9.32 2.03 20.49
CA GLY A 390 8.65 0.77 20.25
C GLY A 390 9.58 -0.27 19.66
N SER A 391 10.37 0.08 18.63
CA SER A 391 11.35 -0.81 18.04
C SER A 391 12.47 -1.20 19.01
N ALA A 392 12.90 -0.29 19.88
CA ALA A 392 13.88 -0.56 20.92
C ALA A 392 13.33 -1.47 22.03
N LEU A 393 12.09 -1.25 22.46
CA LEU A 393 11.41 -2.10 23.44
C LEU A 393 11.10 -3.48 22.84
N MET A 394 10.72 -3.49 21.57
CA MET A 394 10.52 -4.70 20.78
C MET A 394 11.83 -5.19 20.13
N SER A 395 12.99 -4.64 20.45
CA SER A 395 14.29 -5.17 19.98
C SER A 395 14.56 -6.58 20.50
N GLN A 396 13.69 -7.04 21.35
CA GLN A 396 13.51 -8.45 21.59
C GLN A 396 12.58 -9.10 20.55
N ASP A 397 11.81 -8.32 19.72
CA ASP A 397 10.76 -8.87 18.86
C ASP A 397 10.23 -7.93 17.74
N LEU A 398 10.61 -7.98 16.48
CA LEU A 398 9.89 -7.70 15.23
C LEU A 398 10.22 -6.64 14.15
N GLY A 399 10.14 -6.97 12.85
CA GLY A 399 10.14 -6.08 11.74
C GLY A 399 10.05 -6.53 10.27
N MET A 400 9.54 -5.79 9.29
CA MET A 400 9.30 -6.23 7.90
C MET A 400 9.00 -5.22 6.75
N VAL A 401 9.06 -5.41 5.41
CA VAL A 401 8.69 -5.95 4.16
C VAL A 401 9.61 -5.63 2.97
N LEU A 402 10.12 -4.44 2.62
CA LEU A 402 11.49 -4.34 2.14
C LEU A 402 12.36 -4.83 3.25
N PHE A 403 11.93 -4.46 4.36
CA PHE A 403 12.24 -5.02 5.59
C PHE A 403 11.76 -6.48 5.67
N LEU A 404 10.64 -6.92 5.11
CA LEU A 404 10.26 -8.32 5.07
C LEU A 404 11.16 -9.12 4.17
N ALA A 405 11.45 -8.66 2.97
CA ALA A 405 12.33 -9.37 2.07
C ALA A 405 13.77 -9.36 2.63
N ILE A 406 14.26 -8.22 3.13
CA ILE A 406 15.55 -8.12 3.79
C ILE A 406 15.54 -8.92 5.10
N SER A 407 14.51 -8.82 5.89
CA SER A 407 14.37 -9.51 7.16
C SER A 407 14.08 -10.98 6.99
N GLY A 408 13.29 -11.35 6.00
CA GLY A 408 13.06 -12.74 5.63
C GLY A 408 14.37 -13.42 5.22
N SER A 409 15.14 -12.78 4.37
CA SER A 409 16.47 -13.26 3.99
C SER A 409 17.45 -13.25 5.16
N LEU A 410 17.48 -12.18 5.96
CA LEU A 410 18.33 -12.09 7.16
C LEU A 410 17.93 -13.13 8.20
N PHE A 411 16.64 -13.27 8.50
CA PHE A 411 16.12 -14.28 9.42
C PHE A 411 16.46 -15.68 8.96
N HIS A 412 16.16 -16.00 7.70
CA HIS A 412 16.41 -17.33 7.15
C HIS A 412 17.91 -17.70 7.26
N ASN A 413 18.81 -16.83 6.80
CA ASN A 413 20.23 -17.13 6.84
C ASN A 413 20.76 -17.27 8.27
N VAL A 414 20.37 -16.39 9.18
CA VAL A 414 20.80 -16.45 10.59
C VAL A 414 20.16 -17.64 11.32
N ALA A 415 18.88 -17.94 11.03
CA ALA A 415 18.18 -19.05 11.66
C ALA A 415 18.70 -20.41 11.14
N VAL A 416 18.97 -20.55 9.84
CA VAL A 416 19.56 -21.76 9.27
C VAL A 416 20.92 -22.04 9.89
N ASP A 417 21.79 -21.03 10.00
CA ASP A 417 23.10 -21.17 10.63
C ASP A 417 22.99 -21.58 12.11
N LYS A 418 22.14 -20.88 12.89
CA LYS A 418 21.99 -21.13 14.32
C LYS A 418 21.29 -22.47 14.63
N VAL A 419 20.19 -22.77 13.94
CA VAL A 419 19.45 -24.02 14.13
C VAL A 419 20.24 -25.20 13.58
N GLY A 420 20.97 -25.04 12.46
CA GLY A 420 21.87 -26.06 11.93
C GLY A 420 23.00 -26.41 12.90
N ASN A 421 23.58 -25.41 13.58
CA ASN A 421 24.55 -25.64 14.63
C ASN A 421 23.94 -26.32 15.87
N ALA A 422 22.66 -26.05 16.18
CA ALA A 422 21.95 -26.66 17.30
C ALA A 422 21.45 -28.08 17.01
N LEU A 423 21.15 -28.38 15.74
CA LEU A 423 20.74 -29.71 15.25
C LEU A 423 21.61 -30.17 14.07
N PRO A 424 22.85 -30.63 14.30
CA PRO A 424 23.79 -31.00 13.24
C PRO A 424 23.33 -32.19 12.38
N THR A 425 22.36 -32.96 12.84
CA THR A 425 21.81 -34.13 12.13
C THR A 425 20.62 -33.80 11.23
N ALA A 426 20.04 -32.59 11.31
CA ALA A 426 18.91 -32.17 10.49
C ALA A 426 19.38 -31.75 9.09
N SER A 427 18.62 -32.10 8.05
CA SER A 427 18.89 -31.64 6.70
C SER A 427 18.56 -30.15 6.55
N ASP A 428 19.15 -29.46 5.56
CA ASP A 428 18.86 -28.06 5.26
C ASP A 428 17.35 -27.84 4.96
N THR A 429 16.71 -28.84 4.36
CA THR A 429 15.27 -28.85 4.10
C THR A 429 14.43 -28.94 5.39
N ASP A 430 14.87 -29.76 6.35
CA ASP A 430 14.19 -29.90 7.64
C ASP A 430 14.37 -28.63 8.49
N ILE A 431 15.56 -28.03 8.46
CA ILE A 431 15.82 -26.74 9.10
C ILE A 431 14.95 -25.64 8.48
N GLY A 432 14.83 -25.61 7.15
CA GLY A 432 13.94 -24.70 6.44
C GLY A 432 12.46 -24.84 6.88
N ASN A 433 12.00 -26.09 7.02
CA ASN A 433 10.64 -26.39 7.52
C ASN A 433 10.48 -26.03 9.01
N LEU A 434 11.49 -26.20 9.83
CA LEU A 434 11.49 -25.82 11.24
C LEU A 434 11.30 -24.32 11.43
N ILE A 435 12.02 -23.52 10.68
CA ILE A 435 11.94 -22.05 10.77
C ILE A 435 10.72 -21.45 10.07
N ALA A 436 10.01 -22.23 9.24
CA ALA A 436 8.78 -21.82 8.58
C ALA A 436 7.55 -21.68 9.52
N GLY A 437 7.59 -22.32 10.69
CA GLY A 437 6.53 -22.17 11.68
C GLY A 437 6.34 -23.39 12.60
N THR A 438 5.76 -23.16 13.78
CA THR A 438 5.42 -24.19 14.76
C THR A 438 4.34 -25.18 14.28
N SER A 439 3.62 -24.85 13.23
CA SER A 439 2.63 -25.72 12.59
C SER A 439 3.24 -26.76 11.65
N SER A 440 4.55 -26.64 11.30
CA SER A 440 5.22 -27.58 10.43
C SER A 440 5.28 -28.99 11.05
N ALA A 441 5.20 -30.02 10.21
CA ALA A 441 5.27 -31.42 10.65
C ALA A 441 6.60 -31.71 11.36
N VAL A 442 7.71 -31.11 10.85
CA VAL A 442 9.04 -31.27 11.42
C VAL A 442 9.11 -30.67 12.82
N PHE A 443 8.59 -29.46 13.04
CA PHE A 443 8.55 -28.84 14.38
C PHE A 443 7.73 -29.65 15.38
N LYS A 444 6.59 -30.19 14.96
CA LYS A 444 5.73 -31.02 15.81
C LYS A 444 6.35 -32.37 16.17
N ALA A 445 7.22 -32.87 15.31
CA ALA A 445 7.93 -34.15 15.54
C ALA A 445 9.15 -34.02 16.47
N LEU A 446 9.63 -32.80 16.77
CA LEU A 446 10.73 -32.59 17.72
C LEU A 446 10.35 -33.01 19.14
N SER A 447 11.28 -33.62 19.84
CA SER A 447 11.20 -33.85 21.28
C SER A 447 11.19 -32.53 22.08
N GLU A 448 10.73 -32.53 23.31
CA GLU A 448 10.72 -31.35 24.17
C GLU A 448 12.17 -30.84 24.45
N ASP A 449 13.14 -31.74 24.54
CA ASP A 449 14.54 -31.38 24.72
C ASP A 449 15.10 -30.67 23.47
N GLU A 450 14.79 -31.14 22.28
CA GLU A 450 15.17 -30.49 21.01
C GLU A 450 14.48 -29.14 20.84
N LYS A 451 13.20 -29.03 21.20
CA LYS A 451 12.48 -27.75 21.20
C LYS A 451 13.10 -26.74 22.16
N ALA A 452 13.54 -27.20 23.35
CA ALA A 452 14.21 -26.37 24.33
C ALA A 452 15.53 -25.77 23.82
N VAL A 453 16.18 -26.40 22.86
CA VAL A 453 17.41 -25.91 22.23
C VAL A 453 17.09 -25.05 21.00
N VAL A 454 16.15 -25.47 20.16
CA VAL A 454 15.83 -24.81 18.88
C VAL A 454 15.10 -23.48 19.06
N ILE A 455 14.14 -23.40 19.99
CA ILE A 455 13.33 -22.18 20.20
C ILE A 455 14.21 -20.98 20.58
N PRO A 456 15.17 -21.07 21.52
CA PRO A 456 16.08 -19.95 21.83
C PRO A 456 16.92 -19.50 20.63
N GLU A 457 17.35 -20.42 19.75
CA GLU A 457 18.15 -20.10 18.58
C GLU A 457 17.31 -19.37 17.50
N ILE A 458 16.08 -19.80 17.29
CA ILE A 458 15.11 -19.07 16.45
C ILE A 458 14.86 -17.67 17.02
N ALA A 459 14.64 -17.57 18.34
CA ALA A 459 14.44 -16.27 18.99
C ALA A 459 15.69 -15.38 18.87
N SER A 460 16.88 -15.97 18.97
CA SER A 460 18.14 -15.27 18.76
C SER A 460 18.35 -14.80 17.31
N ALA A 461 17.94 -15.59 16.33
CA ALA A 461 17.93 -15.18 14.92
C ALA A 461 16.96 -13.99 14.69
N MET A 462 15.83 -13.99 15.35
CA MET A 462 14.89 -12.87 15.29
C MET A 462 15.51 -11.54 15.80
N LYS A 463 16.41 -11.54 16.77
CA LYS A 463 17.07 -10.31 17.26
C LYS A 463 17.80 -9.52 16.19
N SER A 464 18.34 -10.18 15.17
CA SER A 464 19.04 -9.53 14.05
C SER A 464 18.10 -8.63 13.24
N ILE A 465 16.86 -9.03 13.15
CA ILE A 465 15.79 -8.29 12.46
C ILE A 465 15.51 -6.98 13.23
N TRP A 466 15.47 -7.04 14.56
CA TRP A 466 15.18 -5.85 15.42
C TRP A 466 16.24 -4.79 15.31
N ALA A 467 17.51 -5.19 15.25
CA ALA A 467 18.61 -4.26 15.05
C ALA A 467 18.44 -3.47 13.73
N PHE A 468 18.00 -4.14 12.68
CA PHE A 468 17.72 -3.51 11.41
C PHE A 468 16.57 -2.49 11.51
N PHE A 469 15.51 -2.76 12.28
CA PHE A 469 14.39 -1.83 12.44
C PHE A 469 14.68 -0.68 13.37
N MET A 470 15.45 -0.91 14.42
CA MET A 470 15.97 0.18 15.21
C MET A 470 16.77 1.16 14.38
N ALA A 471 17.62 0.65 13.46
CA ALA A 471 18.36 1.50 12.54
C ALA A 471 17.46 2.31 11.62
N ALA A 472 16.41 1.68 11.06
CA ALA A 472 15.44 2.37 10.20
C ALA A 472 14.59 3.40 10.98
N ALA A 473 14.14 3.06 12.19
CA ALA A 473 13.40 3.97 13.05
C ALA A 473 14.28 5.14 13.51
N ALA A 474 15.54 4.89 13.83
CA ALA A 474 16.51 5.94 14.17
C ALA A 474 16.75 6.87 12.97
N LEU A 475 16.90 6.31 11.76
CA LEU A 475 17.03 7.11 10.54
C LEU A 475 15.76 7.96 10.30
N SER A 476 14.58 7.38 10.48
CA SER A 476 13.31 8.10 10.40
C SER A 476 13.25 9.26 11.40
N PHE A 477 13.63 9.01 12.65
CA PHE A 477 13.67 10.05 13.69
C PHE A 477 14.64 11.17 13.34
N VAL A 478 15.87 10.85 12.93
CA VAL A 478 16.87 11.85 12.51
C VAL A 478 16.38 12.67 11.33
N CYS A 479 15.74 12.03 10.33
CA CYS A 479 15.15 12.71 9.18
C CYS A 479 13.93 13.57 9.54
N ALA A 480 13.19 13.25 10.62
CA ALA A 480 12.07 14.06 11.10
C ALA A 480 12.50 15.36 11.80
N CYS A 481 13.64 15.37 12.46
CA CYS A 481 14.13 16.54 13.21
C CYS A 481 14.22 17.85 12.40
N PRO A 482 14.74 17.87 11.16
CA PRO A 482 14.75 19.08 10.34
C PRO A 482 13.37 19.64 9.96
N LEU A 483 12.31 18.81 10.03
CA LEU A 483 10.93 19.24 9.72
C LEU A 483 10.39 20.23 10.77
N VAL A 484 10.98 20.32 11.96
CA VAL A 484 10.61 21.32 13.00
C VAL A 484 10.69 22.74 12.45
N LYS A 485 11.67 23.02 11.57
CA LYS A 485 11.86 24.34 10.95
C LYS A 485 10.91 24.59 9.78
N ALA A 486 10.23 23.58 9.31
CA ALA A 486 9.25 23.67 8.23
C ALA A 486 7.91 24.20 8.80
N LYS A 487 7.84 25.47 9.12
CA LYS A 487 6.55 26.17 9.25
C LYS A 487 5.92 26.14 7.85
N LEU A 488 4.84 25.41 7.68
CA LEU A 488 3.86 25.72 6.65
C LEU A 488 3.44 27.16 6.96
N GLY A 489 3.94 28.10 6.16
CA GLY A 489 3.78 29.51 6.41
C GLY A 489 2.29 29.79 6.64
N GLY A 490 2.01 30.55 7.73
CA GLY A 490 0.66 30.94 8.12
C GLY A 490 -0.03 31.91 7.17
N LYS A 491 0.12 31.74 5.86
CA LYS A 491 -0.74 32.26 4.82
C LYS A 491 -1.83 31.22 4.61
N LYS A 492 -3.09 31.63 4.86
CA LYS A 492 -4.25 30.97 4.27
C LYS A 492 -3.87 30.59 2.85
N ILE A 493 -3.92 29.31 2.54
CA ILE A 493 -3.66 28.82 1.19
C ILE A 493 -4.80 29.40 0.36
N GLU A 494 -4.51 30.48 -0.39
CA GLU A 494 -5.41 30.95 -1.42
C GLU A 494 -5.54 29.87 -2.49
N PRO A 495 -6.74 29.61 -3.01
CA PRO A 495 -7.03 28.48 -3.90
C PRO A 495 -6.37 28.53 -5.28
N THR A 496 -5.55 29.54 -5.57
CA THR A 496 -5.09 29.90 -6.92
C THR A 496 -3.73 29.35 -7.33
N ALA A 497 -3.18 28.31 -6.73
CA ALA A 497 -1.84 27.83 -7.08
C ALA A 497 -1.76 26.34 -7.41
N ILE A 498 -2.79 25.75 -8.03
CA ILE A 498 -2.68 24.46 -8.73
C ILE A 498 -3.50 24.56 -10.03
N ALA A 499 -2.91 25.20 -11.03
CA ALA A 499 -3.25 25.04 -12.42
C ALA A 499 -2.06 24.35 -13.11
#